data_de1e9446b953358636d8ea4970419d97
#
_entry.id   de1e9446b953358636d8ea4970419d97
#
_cell.length_a   1.000
_cell.length_b   1.000
_cell.length_c   1.000
_cell.angle_alpha   90.00
_cell.angle_beta   90.00
_cell.angle_gamma   90.00
#
_symmetry.space_group_name_H-M   'P 1'
#
loop_
_entity.id
_entity.type
_entity.pdbx_description
1 polymer ?
#
loop_
_entity_poly.entity_id
_entity_poly.type
_entity_poly.pdbx_seq_one_letter_code
_entity_poly.pdbx_strand_id
1 'polypeptide(L)'
;MKLISLKIGESFRSLPANFEVRFLEDGQNLDLEEFRPFCMVGLNGCGKSNVLEALAHIFYQLELCVAVHLPQNILSDDEKLRTGGTIQSYHLEYLWHPNSLPTFELSNARKVVIDKEFGKEPQMFVSSVNGSDKIQVSLSSSAINHMEAEGKKYLPKYVVAYSSGENETLSIPFIKSRLLHLDEFKEYTYKGIEGTPTTENGLIYVDANMSQAILLCCLLFEEDKTLSGLRNIDNTGISKITRFRMCLRENYFSVSSFGDKVSYFKVLYETLFRKFKSCSTMSWRD
;
A
#
# COMPACT_ATOMS: atom_id res chain seq x y z
N MET A 1 1.43 11.53 1.10
CA MET A 1 -0.04 11.66 0.99
C MET A 1 -0.63 12.06 2.33
N LYS A 2 -1.62 12.98 2.38
CA LYS A 2 -2.44 13.27 3.58
C LYS A 2 -3.91 13.18 3.22
N LEU A 3 -4.68 12.39 3.96
CA LEU A 3 -6.13 12.30 3.80
C LEU A 3 -6.80 13.63 4.19
N ILE A 4 -7.78 14.07 3.41
CA ILE A 4 -8.61 15.24 3.71
C ILE A 4 -9.96 14.79 4.26
N SER A 5 -10.69 14.01 3.47
CA SER A 5 -12.03 13.54 3.84
C SER A 5 -12.37 12.21 3.18
N LEU A 6 -13.24 11.46 3.84
CA LEU A 6 -13.89 10.28 3.31
C LEU A 6 -15.39 10.39 3.58
N LYS A 7 -16.19 10.24 2.54
CA LYS A 7 -17.64 10.07 2.63
C LYS A 7 -18.03 8.75 1.99
N ILE A 8 -18.86 7.97 2.68
CA ILE A 8 -19.40 6.69 2.20
C ILE A 8 -20.88 6.90 1.92
N GLY A 9 -21.31 6.64 0.68
CA GLY A 9 -22.69 6.91 0.27
C GLY A 9 -23.71 5.90 0.78
N GLU A 10 -23.28 4.66 1.00
CA GLU A 10 -24.10 3.56 1.52
C GLU A 10 -23.72 3.19 2.95
N SER A 11 -24.51 2.34 3.60
CA SER A 11 -24.11 1.79 4.90
C SER A 11 -23.01 0.75 4.75
N PHE A 12 -21.97 0.86 5.56
CA PHE A 12 -20.87 -0.10 5.58
C PHE A 12 -20.56 -0.53 7.01
N ARG A 13 -20.76 -1.80 7.33
CA ARG A 13 -20.62 -2.31 8.70
C ARG A 13 -21.49 -1.51 9.69
N SER A 14 -20.89 -0.88 10.70
CA SER A 14 -21.57 0.01 11.64
C SER A 14 -21.61 1.48 11.19
N LEU A 15 -21.01 1.80 10.04
CA LEU A 15 -21.07 3.16 9.50
C LEU A 15 -22.41 3.35 8.76
N PRO A 16 -23.20 4.40 9.09
CA PRO A 16 -24.45 4.67 8.41
C PRO A 16 -24.23 5.17 6.98
N ALA A 17 -25.25 5.11 6.15
CA ALA A 17 -25.22 5.75 4.84
C ALA A 17 -24.96 7.26 4.98
N ASN A 18 -24.20 7.81 4.05
CA ASN A 18 -23.71 9.20 4.06
C ASN A 18 -22.82 9.54 5.26
N PHE A 19 -22.17 8.53 5.85
CA PHE A 19 -21.13 8.75 6.85
C PHE A 19 -20.00 9.57 6.26
N GLU A 20 -19.58 10.60 6.97
CA GLU A 20 -18.44 11.45 6.57
C GLU A 20 -17.46 11.58 7.73
N VAL A 21 -16.18 11.50 7.42
CA VAL A 21 -15.09 11.79 8.34
C VAL A 21 -14.10 12.74 7.67
N ARG A 22 -13.70 13.79 8.39
CA ARG A 22 -12.65 14.72 7.97
C ARG A 22 -11.39 14.46 8.76
N PHE A 23 -10.29 14.25 8.06
CA PHE A 23 -8.96 14.02 8.62
C PHE A 23 -8.15 15.30 8.73
N LEU A 24 -8.53 16.32 7.96
CA LEU A 24 -7.90 17.63 7.92
C LEU A 24 -8.98 18.70 8.09
N GLU A 25 -8.76 19.65 9.00
CA GLU A 25 -9.68 20.77 9.19
C GLU A 25 -9.42 21.88 8.18
N ASP A 26 -10.48 22.57 7.76
CA ASP A 26 -10.38 23.73 6.87
C ASP A 26 -9.57 24.84 7.53
N GLY A 27 -8.59 25.40 6.81
CA GLY A 27 -7.76 26.51 7.28
C GLY A 27 -6.55 26.12 8.15
N GLN A 28 -6.32 24.83 8.40
CA GLN A 28 -5.06 24.40 9.01
C GLN A 28 -3.89 24.66 8.06
N ASN A 29 -2.79 25.17 8.63
CA ASN A 29 -1.56 25.33 7.88
C ASN A 29 -1.10 23.97 7.34
N LEU A 30 -1.10 23.81 6.02
CA LEU A 30 -0.78 22.57 5.32
C LEU A 30 0.73 22.34 5.32
N ASP A 31 1.32 22.15 6.49
CA ASP A 31 2.66 21.59 6.56
C ASP A 31 2.55 20.07 6.30
N LEU A 32 2.87 19.67 5.06
CA LEU A 32 2.80 18.27 4.65
C LEU A 32 4.04 17.47 5.06
N GLU A 33 5.11 18.11 5.49
CA GLU A 33 6.30 17.46 6.06
C GLU A 33 6.05 17.02 7.50
N GLU A 34 5.21 17.75 8.23
CA GLU A 34 4.92 17.40 9.60
C GLU A 34 4.08 16.12 9.69
N PHE A 35 4.60 15.13 10.40
CA PHE A 35 3.86 13.91 10.73
C PHE A 35 2.79 14.24 11.78
N ARG A 36 1.54 14.33 11.33
CA ARG A 36 0.37 14.53 12.21
C ARG A 36 -0.53 13.30 12.12
N PRO A 37 -0.45 12.39 13.08
CA PRO A 37 -1.34 11.24 13.11
C PRO A 37 -2.77 11.68 13.45
N PHE A 38 -3.74 11.12 12.74
CA PHE A 38 -5.15 11.28 13.05
C PHE A 38 -5.58 10.17 14.00
N CYS A 39 -6.09 10.54 15.18
CA CYS A 39 -6.57 9.61 16.20
C CYS A 39 -8.10 9.59 16.24
N MET A 40 -8.69 8.40 16.05
CA MET A 40 -10.13 8.18 16.25
C MET A 40 -10.39 7.70 17.66
N VAL A 41 -11.17 8.47 18.43
CA VAL A 41 -11.56 8.15 19.80
C VAL A 41 -13.09 7.98 19.86
N GLY A 42 -13.57 7.05 20.65
CA GLY A 42 -15.01 6.81 20.82
C GLY A 42 -15.28 5.44 21.47
N LEU A 43 -16.55 5.20 21.79
CA LEU A 43 -17.02 3.95 22.40
C LEU A 43 -16.74 2.73 21.52
N ASN A 44 -16.71 1.54 22.14
CA ASN A 44 -16.62 0.30 21.38
C ASN A 44 -17.84 0.13 20.48
N GLY A 45 -17.64 -0.30 19.25
CA GLY A 45 -18.69 -0.47 18.25
C GLY A 45 -19.08 0.80 17.48
N CYS A 46 -18.54 1.99 17.77
CA CYS A 46 -18.87 3.23 17.07
C CYS A 46 -18.27 3.34 15.64
N GLY A 47 -17.62 2.30 15.13
CA GLY A 47 -17.17 2.27 13.74
C GLY A 47 -15.71 2.68 13.49
N LYS A 48 -14.88 2.96 14.52
CA LYS A 48 -13.49 3.36 14.34
C LYS A 48 -12.68 2.43 13.42
N SER A 49 -12.74 1.13 13.70
CA SER A 49 -12.06 0.12 12.87
C SER A 49 -12.68 0.01 11.47
N ASN A 50 -13.99 0.26 11.36
CA ASN A 50 -14.68 0.18 10.08
C ASN A 50 -14.30 1.31 9.13
N VAL A 51 -13.86 2.46 9.64
CA VAL A 51 -13.26 3.54 8.80
C VAL A 51 -11.94 3.06 8.19
N LEU A 52 -11.08 2.40 8.97
CA LEU A 52 -9.83 1.83 8.46
C LEU A 52 -10.08 0.72 7.44
N GLU A 53 -11.04 -0.15 7.74
CA GLU A 53 -11.49 -1.21 6.84
C GLU A 53 -12.05 -0.63 5.53
N ALA A 54 -12.84 0.43 5.60
CA ALA A 54 -13.37 1.14 4.44
C ALA A 54 -12.23 1.69 3.56
N LEU A 55 -11.26 2.36 4.15
CA LEU A 55 -10.08 2.86 3.42
C LEU A 55 -9.30 1.73 2.75
N ALA A 56 -9.11 0.60 3.45
CA ALA A 56 -8.41 -0.55 2.90
C ALA A 56 -9.14 -1.12 1.67
N HIS A 57 -10.46 -1.26 1.73
CA HIS A 57 -11.27 -1.72 0.60
C HIS A 57 -11.27 -0.73 -0.58
N ILE A 58 -11.31 0.57 -0.30
CA ILE A 58 -11.24 1.61 -1.33
C ILE A 58 -9.89 1.55 -2.05
N PHE A 59 -8.77 1.54 -1.32
CA PHE A 59 -7.46 1.46 -1.96
C PHE A 59 -7.25 0.14 -2.70
N TYR A 60 -7.77 -0.98 -2.19
CA TYR A 60 -7.76 -2.23 -2.94
C TYR A 60 -8.53 -2.14 -4.26
N GLN A 61 -9.71 -1.52 -4.27
CA GLN A 61 -10.48 -1.30 -5.50
C GLN A 61 -9.71 -0.41 -6.50
N LEU A 62 -9.03 0.62 -6.01
CA LEU A 62 -8.21 1.48 -6.85
C LEU A 62 -7.01 0.74 -7.46
N GLU A 63 -6.38 -0.15 -6.70
CA GLU A 63 -5.33 -1.04 -7.22
C GLU A 63 -5.88 -1.98 -8.32
N LEU A 64 -7.08 -2.54 -8.15
CA LEU A 64 -7.75 -3.32 -9.19
C LEU A 64 -7.97 -2.50 -10.47
N CYS A 65 -8.37 -1.23 -10.34
CA CYS A 65 -8.63 -0.38 -11.49
C CYS A 65 -7.35 -0.09 -12.28
N VAL A 66 -6.22 0.12 -11.60
CA VAL A 66 -4.94 0.43 -12.26
C VAL A 66 -4.11 -0.81 -12.62
N ALA A 67 -4.52 -2.01 -12.20
CA ALA A 67 -3.84 -3.25 -12.55
C ALA A 67 -3.94 -3.52 -14.07
N VAL A 68 -2.82 -3.87 -14.68
CA VAL A 68 -2.77 -4.22 -16.11
C VAL A 68 -3.34 -5.61 -16.35
N HIS A 69 -3.05 -6.55 -15.47
CA HIS A 69 -3.54 -7.91 -15.54
C HIS A 69 -4.41 -8.24 -14.32
N LEU A 70 -5.62 -8.73 -14.57
CA LEU A 70 -6.55 -9.14 -13.54
C LEU A 70 -6.63 -10.66 -13.44
N PRO A 71 -6.46 -11.26 -12.26
CA PRO A 71 -6.56 -12.70 -12.06
C PRO A 71 -7.99 -13.17 -12.30
N GLN A 72 -8.16 -14.12 -13.23
CA GLN A 72 -9.49 -14.55 -13.65
C GLN A 72 -10.20 -15.47 -12.61
N ASN A 73 -9.42 -16.14 -11.75
CA ASN A 73 -9.94 -17.18 -10.87
C ASN A 73 -10.23 -16.71 -9.43
N ILE A 74 -9.80 -15.50 -9.07
CA ILE A 74 -9.85 -15.01 -7.68
C ILE A 74 -10.88 -13.90 -7.53
N LEU A 75 -11.14 -13.14 -8.60
CA LEU A 75 -12.03 -12.00 -8.61
C LEU A 75 -13.46 -12.41 -8.95
N SER A 76 -14.42 -11.75 -8.32
CA SER A 76 -15.82 -11.77 -8.74
C SER A 76 -15.99 -11.09 -10.11
N ASP A 77 -17.10 -11.36 -10.78
CA ASP A 77 -17.33 -10.76 -12.10
C ASP A 77 -17.43 -9.22 -12.00
N ASP A 78 -18.01 -8.69 -10.94
CA ASP A 78 -18.08 -7.25 -10.69
C ASP A 78 -16.68 -6.63 -10.44
N GLU A 79 -15.78 -7.36 -9.75
CA GLU A 79 -14.40 -6.91 -9.57
C GLU A 79 -13.63 -6.91 -10.89
N LYS A 80 -13.85 -7.90 -11.77
CA LYS A 80 -13.26 -7.95 -13.12
C LYS A 80 -13.72 -6.79 -14.01
N LEU A 81 -14.99 -6.38 -13.87
CA LEU A 81 -15.54 -5.22 -14.56
C LEU A 81 -15.10 -3.89 -13.95
N ARG A 82 -14.36 -3.91 -12.82
CA ARG A 82 -13.90 -2.71 -12.09
C ARG A 82 -15.02 -1.81 -11.57
N THR A 83 -16.27 -2.20 -11.78
CA THR A 83 -17.47 -1.50 -11.30
C THR A 83 -17.85 -1.94 -9.90
N GLY A 84 -17.47 -3.16 -9.50
CA GLY A 84 -17.71 -3.74 -8.19
C GLY A 84 -16.71 -3.30 -7.14
N GLY A 85 -16.98 -3.71 -5.91
CA GLY A 85 -16.15 -3.46 -4.74
C GLY A 85 -16.98 -3.65 -3.49
N THR A 86 -16.34 -3.81 -2.34
CA THR A 86 -17.04 -3.94 -1.07
C THR A 86 -17.78 -2.65 -0.70
N ILE A 87 -17.26 -1.50 -1.13
CA ILE A 87 -17.91 -0.19 -0.99
C ILE A 87 -18.26 0.31 -2.38
N GLN A 88 -19.53 0.46 -2.64
CA GLN A 88 -20.06 0.76 -3.97
C GLN A 88 -20.20 2.26 -4.26
N SER A 89 -20.25 3.09 -3.21
CA SER A 89 -20.40 4.53 -3.36
C SER A 89 -19.58 5.26 -2.32
N TYR A 90 -18.62 6.08 -2.76
CA TYR A 90 -17.78 6.87 -1.87
C TYR A 90 -17.19 8.10 -2.56
N HIS A 91 -16.82 9.07 -1.75
CA HIS A 91 -16.04 10.24 -2.11
C HIS A 91 -14.81 10.29 -1.21
N LEU A 92 -13.60 10.26 -1.79
CA LEU A 92 -12.33 10.29 -1.07
C LEU A 92 -11.51 11.46 -1.57
N GLU A 93 -11.02 12.28 -0.64
CA GLU A 93 -10.12 13.39 -0.93
C GLU A 93 -8.80 13.24 -0.17
N TYR A 94 -7.69 13.52 -0.86
CA TYR A 94 -6.37 13.55 -0.24
C TYR A 94 -5.41 14.49 -0.99
N LEU A 95 -4.35 14.87 -0.29
CA LEU A 95 -3.22 15.58 -0.88
C LEU A 95 -2.14 14.59 -1.26
N TRP A 96 -1.66 14.74 -2.48
CA TRP A 96 -0.58 13.95 -3.05
C TRP A 96 0.61 14.85 -3.38
N HIS A 97 1.83 14.33 -3.21
CA HIS A 97 3.07 15.00 -3.57
C HIS A 97 4.01 14.02 -4.27
N PRO A 98 4.72 14.41 -5.33
CA PRO A 98 5.69 13.55 -6.00
C PRO A 98 6.83 13.16 -5.05
N ASN A 99 7.06 11.86 -4.86
CA ASN A 99 8.14 11.35 -4.01
C ASN A 99 9.55 11.61 -4.57
N SER A 100 9.64 12.06 -5.82
CA SER A 100 10.89 12.33 -6.51
C SER A 100 11.53 13.69 -6.18
N LEU A 101 10.79 14.56 -5.49
CA LEU A 101 11.28 15.89 -5.11
C LEU A 101 11.85 15.87 -3.70
N PRO A 102 13.10 16.35 -3.50
CA PRO A 102 13.78 16.29 -2.21
C PRO A 102 13.21 17.23 -1.15
N THR A 103 12.48 18.27 -1.59
CA THR A 103 11.83 19.25 -0.70
C THR A 103 10.36 19.32 -1.02
N PHE A 104 9.56 19.39 0.04
CA PHE A 104 8.14 19.60 -0.09
C PHE A 104 7.84 21.07 -0.42
N GLU A 105 7.33 21.31 -1.62
CA GLU A 105 6.76 22.61 -1.99
C GLU A 105 5.27 22.44 -2.22
N LEU A 106 4.46 23.29 -1.61
CA LEU A 106 3.00 23.27 -1.76
C LEU A 106 2.56 23.46 -3.24
N SER A 107 3.37 24.16 -4.03
CA SER A 107 3.19 24.32 -5.48
C SER A 107 3.17 23.01 -6.25
N ASN A 108 3.91 22.01 -5.77
CA ASN A 108 4.02 20.69 -6.37
C ASN A 108 2.97 19.71 -5.85
N ALA A 109 2.30 20.05 -4.76
CA ALA A 109 1.21 19.23 -4.23
C ALA A 109 -0.01 19.28 -5.14
N ARG A 110 -0.75 18.18 -5.17
CA ARG A 110 -2.01 18.05 -5.89
C ARG A 110 -3.10 17.57 -4.95
N LYS A 111 -4.28 18.15 -5.10
CA LYS A 111 -5.49 17.61 -4.49
C LYS A 111 -6.05 16.54 -5.41
N VAL A 112 -6.20 15.34 -4.88
CA VAL A 112 -6.80 14.20 -5.58
C VAL A 112 -8.17 13.95 -4.99
N VAL A 113 -9.16 13.84 -5.86
CA VAL A 113 -10.55 13.54 -5.53
C VAL A 113 -10.94 12.30 -6.28
N ILE A 114 -11.48 11.33 -5.57
CA ILE A 114 -11.98 10.09 -6.15
C ILE A 114 -13.46 9.96 -5.84
N ASP A 115 -14.25 9.91 -6.89
CA ASP A 115 -15.69 9.74 -6.85
C ASP A 115 -16.08 8.37 -7.37
N LYS A 116 -16.82 7.61 -6.58
CA LYS A 116 -17.38 6.32 -6.94
C LYS A 116 -18.88 6.33 -6.73
N GLU A 117 -19.61 6.11 -7.80
CA GLU A 117 -21.05 5.88 -7.77
C GLU A 117 -21.37 4.39 -7.90
N PHE A 118 -22.52 3.99 -7.41
CA PHE A 118 -23.00 2.62 -7.51
C PHE A 118 -23.03 2.14 -8.97
N GLY A 119 -22.46 0.96 -9.24
CA GLY A 119 -22.43 0.34 -10.56
C GLY A 119 -21.53 1.02 -11.61
N LYS A 120 -20.78 2.07 -11.22
CA LYS A 120 -19.81 2.73 -12.12
C LYS A 120 -18.37 2.48 -11.65
N GLU A 121 -17.41 2.65 -12.53
CA GLU A 121 -15.99 2.67 -12.19
C GLU A 121 -15.66 3.93 -11.37
N PRO A 122 -14.68 3.88 -10.44
CA PRO A 122 -14.19 5.07 -9.77
C PRO A 122 -13.65 6.10 -10.76
N GLN A 123 -13.91 7.36 -10.53
CA GLN A 123 -13.40 8.48 -11.29
C GLN A 123 -12.40 9.27 -10.45
N MET A 124 -11.22 9.53 -11.01
CA MET A 124 -10.19 10.32 -10.36
C MET A 124 -10.09 11.71 -10.99
N PHE A 125 -10.05 12.72 -10.14
CA PHE A 125 -9.82 14.10 -10.52
C PHE A 125 -8.61 14.63 -9.76
N VAL A 126 -7.78 15.37 -10.45
CA VAL A 126 -6.56 15.97 -9.91
C VAL A 126 -6.60 17.47 -10.15
N SER A 127 -6.27 18.25 -9.16
CA SER A 127 -6.18 19.72 -9.25
C SER A 127 -4.97 20.25 -8.47
N SER A 128 -4.62 21.51 -8.67
CA SER A 128 -3.79 22.22 -7.70
C SER A 128 -4.48 22.27 -6.34
N VAL A 129 -3.72 22.52 -5.28
CA VAL A 129 -4.27 22.65 -3.93
C VAL A 129 -5.38 23.70 -3.85
N ASN A 130 -5.26 24.77 -4.67
CA ASN A 130 -6.26 25.83 -4.76
C ASN A 130 -7.49 25.51 -5.63
N GLY A 131 -7.50 24.34 -6.29
CA GLY A 131 -8.66 23.82 -6.99
C GLY A 131 -8.98 24.44 -8.35
N SER A 132 -8.11 25.30 -8.91
CA SER A 132 -8.40 26.09 -10.13
C SER A 132 -8.27 25.32 -11.44
N ASP A 133 -7.63 24.13 -11.44
CA ASP A 133 -7.22 23.36 -12.62
C ASP A 133 -7.61 21.88 -12.51
N LYS A 134 -8.89 21.62 -12.22
CA LYS A 134 -9.37 20.24 -12.03
C LYS A 134 -9.39 19.50 -13.38
N ILE A 135 -8.61 18.42 -13.48
CA ILE A 135 -8.58 17.52 -14.64
C ILE A 135 -9.03 16.12 -14.24
N GLN A 136 -9.71 15.42 -15.12
CA GLN A 136 -10.02 14.01 -14.95
C GLN A 136 -8.83 13.17 -15.41
N VAL A 137 -8.45 12.19 -14.63
CA VAL A 137 -7.32 11.28 -14.90
C VAL A 137 -7.83 9.85 -14.97
N SER A 138 -7.40 9.12 -16.00
CA SER A 138 -7.83 7.74 -16.21
C SER A 138 -7.24 6.80 -15.15
N LEU A 139 -8.11 5.99 -14.55
CA LEU A 139 -7.74 4.85 -13.69
C LEU A 139 -7.69 3.54 -14.49
N SER A 140 -8.10 3.53 -15.74
CA SER A 140 -8.14 2.32 -16.54
C SER A 140 -6.80 2.05 -17.21
N SER A 141 -6.21 0.89 -16.94
CA SER A 141 -5.05 0.37 -17.65
C SER A 141 -5.46 -0.52 -18.83
N SER A 142 -4.57 -0.72 -19.77
CA SER A 142 -4.81 -1.56 -20.95
C SER A 142 -3.89 -2.77 -20.96
N ALA A 143 -4.47 -3.96 -20.80
CA ALA A 143 -3.74 -5.22 -20.93
C ALA A 143 -3.23 -5.49 -22.35
N ILE A 144 -3.93 -4.96 -23.38
CA ILE A 144 -3.57 -5.19 -24.79
C ILE A 144 -2.28 -4.46 -25.16
N ASN A 145 -2.12 -3.24 -24.68
CA ASN A 145 -0.97 -2.40 -24.98
C ASN A 145 0.05 -2.33 -23.85
N HIS A 146 -0.17 -3.07 -22.76
CA HIS A 146 0.64 -3.02 -21.52
C HIS A 146 0.80 -1.59 -20.96
N MET A 147 -0.23 -0.74 -21.17
CA MET A 147 -0.19 0.64 -20.70
C MET A 147 -0.73 0.73 -19.27
N GLU A 148 0.10 1.24 -18.38
CA GLU A 148 -0.33 1.59 -17.02
C GLU A 148 -1.30 2.78 -17.06
N ALA A 149 -2.28 2.76 -16.15
CA ALA A 149 -3.21 3.85 -15.96
C ALA A 149 -2.48 5.12 -15.52
N GLU A 150 -2.81 6.26 -16.12
CA GLU A 150 -2.21 7.55 -15.73
C GLU A 150 -2.45 7.88 -14.24
N GLY A 151 -3.59 7.49 -13.71
CA GLY A 151 -3.96 7.70 -12.31
C GLY A 151 -3.09 6.94 -11.30
N LYS A 152 -2.38 5.87 -11.73
CA LYS A 152 -1.51 5.09 -10.85
C LYS A 152 -0.47 5.96 -10.13
N LYS A 153 0.09 6.96 -10.80
CA LYS A 153 1.08 7.88 -10.21
C LYS A 153 0.56 8.70 -9.04
N TYR A 154 -0.76 8.93 -8.97
CA TYR A 154 -1.41 9.70 -7.91
C TYR A 154 -1.88 8.83 -6.74
N LEU A 155 -1.85 7.51 -6.87
CA LEU A 155 -2.08 6.61 -5.75
C LEU A 155 -0.88 6.62 -4.78
N PRO A 156 -1.10 6.36 -3.49
CA PRO A 156 0.00 6.19 -2.55
C PRO A 156 0.89 5.02 -2.97
N LYS A 157 2.21 5.20 -2.89
CA LYS A 157 3.14 4.11 -3.19
C LYS A 157 2.93 2.92 -2.26
N TYR A 158 2.63 3.20 -0.99
CA TYR A 158 2.34 2.18 0.02
C TYR A 158 1.15 2.59 0.88
N VAL A 159 0.27 1.64 1.11
CA VAL A 159 -0.77 1.67 2.14
C VAL A 159 -0.42 0.57 3.13
N VAL A 160 -0.02 0.96 4.34
CA VAL A 160 0.40 0.03 5.38
C VAL A 160 -0.66 -0.03 6.46
N ALA A 161 -1.14 -1.22 6.76
CA ALA A 161 -2.01 -1.44 7.90
C ALA A 161 -1.33 -2.33 8.95
N TYR A 162 -1.55 -2.00 10.19
CA TYR A 162 -1.10 -2.78 11.34
C TYR A 162 -2.27 -3.02 12.29
N SER A 163 -2.37 -4.21 12.85
CA SER A 163 -3.27 -4.53 13.94
C SER A 163 -2.49 -5.26 15.04
N SER A 164 -2.66 -4.84 16.29
CA SER A 164 -2.05 -5.49 17.45
C SER A 164 -2.66 -6.85 17.79
N GLY A 165 -3.77 -7.21 17.15
CA GLY A 165 -4.46 -8.50 17.25
C GLY A 165 -4.82 -9.01 15.86
N GLU A 166 -5.38 -10.23 15.80
CA GLU A 166 -5.92 -10.77 14.57
C GLU A 166 -7.15 -9.97 14.16
N ASN A 167 -7.06 -9.27 13.03
CA ASN A 167 -8.19 -8.57 12.41
C ASN A 167 -8.32 -9.05 10.96
N GLU A 168 -9.02 -10.17 10.81
CA GLU A 168 -9.20 -10.82 9.52
C GLU A 168 -9.91 -9.91 8.53
N THR A 169 -10.92 -9.15 8.95
CA THR A 169 -11.69 -8.29 8.04
C THR A 169 -10.84 -7.15 7.46
N LEU A 170 -9.96 -6.56 8.27
CA LEU A 170 -9.02 -5.56 7.80
C LEU A 170 -7.95 -6.16 6.87
N SER A 171 -7.53 -7.40 7.11
CA SER A 171 -6.46 -8.04 6.34
C SER A 171 -6.87 -8.48 4.93
N ILE A 172 -8.17 -8.77 4.69
CA ILE A 172 -8.69 -9.30 3.43
C ILE A 172 -8.29 -8.46 2.21
N PRO A 173 -8.46 -7.13 2.16
CA PRO A 173 -8.08 -6.32 1.00
C PRO A 173 -6.59 -6.42 0.68
N PHE A 174 -5.75 -6.49 1.71
CA PHE A 174 -4.29 -6.61 1.57
C PHE A 174 -3.88 -7.97 1.03
N ILE A 175 -4.51 -9.05 1.50
CA ILE A 175 -4.26 -10.42 1.00
C ILE A 175 -4.69 -10.52 -0.47
N LYS A 176 -5.86 -10.00 -0.81
CA LYS A 176 -6.35 -9.95 -2.20
C LYS A 176 -5.40 -9.15 -3.10
N SER A 177 -4.92 -8.00 -2.65
CA SER A 177 -3.96 -7.18 -3.40
C SER A 177 -2.63 -7.92 -3.62
N ARG A 178 -2.14 -8.67 -2.63
CA ARG A 178 -0.95 -9.51 -2.80
C ARG A 178 -1.15 -10.58 -3.86
N LEU A 179 -2.32 -11.23 -3.90
CA LEU A 179 -2.64 -12.23 -4.92
C LEU A 179 -2.75 -11.62 -6.31
N LEU A 180 -3.37 -10.44 -6.42
CA LEU A 180 -3.42 -9.66 -7.65
C LEU A 180 -2.02 -9.38 -8.21
N HIS A 181 -1.15 -8.85 -7.36
CA HIS A 181 0.21 -8.52 -7.74
C HIS A 181 1.04 -9.76 -8.13
N LEU A 182 0.87 -10.88 -7.43
CA LEU A 182 1.53 -12.14 -7.76
C LEU A 182 1.11 -12.67 -9.13
N ASP A 183 -0.16 -12.54 -9.47
CA ASP A 183 -0.69 -12.98 -10.76
C ASP A 183 -0.21 -12.07 -11.90
N GLU A 184 -0.22 -10.77 -11.69
CA GLU A 184 0.36 -9.79 -12.62
C GLU A 184 1.84 -10.08 -12.88
N PHE A 185 2.62 -10.31 -11.83
CA PHE A 185 4.04 -10.69 -11.96
C PHE A 185 4.26 -11.97 -12.75
N LYS A 186 3.42 -13.00 -12.53
CA LYS A 186 3.47 -14.24 -13.31
C LYS A 186 3.21 -14.00 -14.80
N GLU A 187 2.17 -13.23 -15.13
CA GLU A 187 1.82 -12.91 -16.51
C GLU A 187 2.99 -12.21 -17.23
N TYR A 188 3.63 -11.22 -16.61
CA TYR A 188 4.81 -10.56 -17.17
C TYR A 188 5.95 -11.55 -17.41
N THR A 189 6.20 -12.44 -16.45
CA THR A 189 7.27 -13.43 -16.53
C THR A 189 7.01 -14.46 -17.63
N TYR A 190 5.78 -14.98 -17.73
CA TYR A 190 5.42 -15.97 -18.74
C TYR A 190 5.46 -15.42 -20.16
N LYS A 191 4.96 -14.21 -20.36
CA LYS A 191 4.89 -13.58 -21.69
C LYS A 191 6.21 -12.96 -22.13
N GLY A 192 7.20 -12.90 -21.27
CA GLY A 192 8.50 -12.29 -21.56
C GLY A 192 8.42 -10.82 -21.91
N ILE A 193 7.47 -10.10 -21.31
CA ILE A 193 7.22 -8.69 -21.56
C ILE A 193 8.40 -7.90 -20.98
N GLU A 194 8.99 -7.01 -21.77
CA GLU A 194 10.00 -6.08 -21.28
C GLU A 194 9.35 -5.08 -20.30
N GLY A 195 9.97 -4.91 -19.15
CA GLY A 195 9.42 -4.12 -18.06
C GLY A 195 8.87 -5.05 -16.98
N THR A 196 9.66 -5.29 -15.93
CA THR A 196 9.18 -6.06 -14.79
C THR A 196 8.25 -5.20 -13.96
N PRO A 197 7.04 -5.68 -13.61
CA PRO A 197 6.23 -5.00 -12.61
C PRO A 197 7.07 -4.89 -11.32
N THR A 198 6.84 -3.83 -10.57
CA THR A 198 7.50 -3.70 -9.28
C THR A 198 7.19 -4.93 -8.44
N THR A 199 8.22 -5.54 -7.85
CA THR A 199 8.06 -6.70 -6.97
C THR A 199 7.39 -6.34 -5.65
N GLU A 200 7.09 -5.08 -5.44
CA GLU A 200 6.55 -4.53 -4.21
C GLU A 200 5.04 -4.32 -4.36
N ASN A 201 4.28 -5.02 -3.52
CA ASN A 201 2.85 -4.77 -3.38
C ASN A 201 2.62 -3.41 -2.70
N GLY A 202 1.74 -2.59 -3.26
CA GLY A 202 1.36 -1.29 -2.70
C GLY A 202 0.58 -1.39 -1.39
N LEU A 203 -0.17 -2.48 -1.16
CA LEU A 203 -0.93 -2.71 0.06
C LEU A 203 -0.23 -3.73 0.96
N ILE A 204 0.22 -3.30 2.13
CA ILE A 204 1.00 -4.12 3.06
C ILE A 204 0.26 -4.24 4.39
N TYR A 205 -0.09 -5.47 4.78
CA TYR A 205 -0.62 -5.75 6.10
C TYR A 205 0.48 -6.31 6.99
N VAL A 206 0.72 -5.63 8.10
CA VAL A 206 1.69 -6.05 9.12
C VAL A 206 0.96 -6.83 10.19
N ASP A 207 1.19 -8.12 10.21
CA ASP A 207 0.67 -9.03 11.23
C ASP A 207 1.71 -9.36 12.31
N ALA A 208 1.29 -10.13 13.32
CA ALA A 208 2.18 -10.54 14.40
C ALA A 208 3.39 -11.35 13.92
N ASN A 209 3.26 -12.10 12.82
CA ASN A 209 4.35 -12.91 12.27
C ASN A 209 5.45 -12.05 11.63
N MET A 210 5.09 -10.86 11.15
CA MET A 210 6.02 -9.90 10.57
C MET A 210 6.76 -9.06 11.60
N SER A 211 6.29 -9.01 12.85
CA SER A 211 6.81 -8.12 13.89
C SER A 211 8.30 -8.32 14.15
N GLN A 212 8.76 -9.57 14.17
CA GLN A 212 10.18 -9.90 14.40
C GLN A 212 11.07 -9.43 13.23
N ALA A 213 10.61 -9.63 11.98
CA ALA A 213 11.33 -9.20 10.81
C ALA A 213 11.41 -7.67 10.72
N ILE A 214 10.32 -6.97 11.02
CA ILE A 214 10.27 -5.51 11.05
C ILE A 214 11.20 -4.97 12.14
N LEU A 215 11.13 -5.52 13.35
CA LEU A 215 12.02 -5.13 14.45
C LEU A 215 13.48 -5.32 14.06
N LEU A 216 13.81 -6.46 13.44
CA LEU A 216 15.16 -6.73 12.94
C LEU A 216 15.60 -5.69 11.90
N CYS A 217 14.75 -5.40 10.92
CA CYS A 217 15.04 -4.39 9.90
C CYS A 217 15.23 -3.00 10.53
N CYS A 218 14.36 -2.59 11.44
CA CYS A 218 14.53 -1.33 12.15
C CYS A 218 15.86 -1.24 12.89
N LEU A 219 16.22 -2.28 13.64
CA LEU A 219 17.47 -2.30 14.42
C LEU A 219 18.73 -2.35 13.55
N LEU A 220 18.64 -2.86 12.31
CA LEU A 220 19.77 -2.95 11.37
C LEU A 220 19.95 -1.72 10.47
N PHE A 221 18.85 -1.04 10.11
CA PHE A 221 18.86 -0.05 9.04
C PHE A 221 18.45 1.35 9.47
N GLU A 222 17.78 1.49 10.64
CA GLU A 222 17.32 2.80 11.11
C GLU A 222 18.37 3.52 11.96
N GLU A 223 18.32 4.84 11.92
CA GLU A 223 19.20 5.70 12.73
C GLU A 223 18.83 5.66 14.21
N ASP A 224 19.81 5.91 15.06
CA ASP A 224 19.66 5.94 16.53
C ASP A 224 18.55 6.88 17.02
N LYS A 225 18.33 7.98 16.31
CA LYS A 225 17.26 8.93 16.61
C LYS A 225 15.88 8.28 16.45
N THR A 226 15.66 7.53 15.39
CA THR A 226 14.42 6.79 15.12
C THR A 226 14.22 5.67 16.15
N LEU A 227 15.31 5.02 16.54
CA LEU A 227 15.32 3.91 17.51
C LEU A 227 15.27 4.37 18.98
N SER A 228 15.27 5.66 19.26
CA SER A 228 15.33 6.18 20.63
C SER A 228 14.25 5.61 21.56
N GLY A 229 13.02 5.43 21.04
CA GLY A 229 11.91 4.82 21.77
C GLY A 229 12.13 3.35 22.14
N LEU A 230 12.80 2.58 21.25
CA LEU A 230 13.13 1.17 21.48
C LEU A 230 14.35 1.00 22.40
N ARG A 231 15.28 1.96 22.38
CA ARG A 231 16.50 1.94 23.17
C ARG A 231 16.32 2.48 24.58
N ASN A 232 15.23 3.19 24.85
CA ASN A 232 14.95 3.73 26.17
C ASN A 232 14.74 2.59 27.17
N ILE A 233 15.54 2.60 28.25
CA ILE A 233 15.51 1.59 29.32
C ILE A 233 14.15 1.56 30.03
N ASP A 234 13.48 2.69 30.15
CA ASP A 234 12.16 2.79 30.77
C ASP A 234 11.05 2.11 29.93
N ASN A 235 11.31 1.86 28.65
CA ASN A 235 10.38 1.16 27.76
C ASN A 235 10.81 -0.29 27.52
N THR A 236 11.55 -0.53 26.43
CA THR A 236 11.94 -1.87 26.01
C THR A 236 13.41 -2.19 26.28
N GLY A 237 14.25 -1.16 26.36
CA GLY A 237 15.67 -1.27 26.71
C GLY A 237 16.53 -2.08 25.73
N ILE A 238 16.11 -2.19 24.45
CA ILE A 238 16.87 -2.96 23.46
C ILE A 238 18.11 -2.18 23.05
N SER A 239 19.29 -2.63 23.51
CA SER A 239 20.56 -1.95 23.22
C SER A 239 21.19 -2.38 21.89
N LYS A 240 21.18 -3.69 21.59
CA LYS A 240 21.81 -4.24 20.37
C LYS A 240 21.25 -5.62 20.02
N ILE A 241 21.42 -5.99 18.75
CA ILE A 241 21.22 -7.36 18.28
C ILE A 241 22.49 -8.15 18.54
N THR A 242 22.38 -9.25 19.26
CA THR A 242 23.50 -10.17 19.51
C THR A 242 23.57 -11.29 18.49
N ARG A 243 22.42 -11.75 18.01
CA ARG A 243 22.31 -12.82 17.03
C ARG A 243 20.94 -12.78 16.35
N PHE A 244 20.90 -13.06 15.07
CA PHE A 244 19.65 -13.42 14.36
C PHE A 244 19.90 -14.63 13.44
N ARG A 245 18.84 -15.34 13.10
CA ARG A 245 18.84 -16.44 12.14
C ARG A 245 17.73 -16.25 11.13
N MET A 246 18.08 -16.31 9.85
CA MET A 246 17.14 -16.29 8.75
C MET A 246 17.25 -17.63 8.00
N CYS A 247 16.11 -18.30 7.81
CA CYS A 247 16.02 -19.51 7.02
C CYS A 247 15.28 -19.19 5.73
N LEU A 248 15.95 -19.37 4.60
CA LEU A 248 15.37 -19.19 3.28
C LEU A 248 15.08 -20.57 2.68
N ARG A 249 13.88 -20.76 2.12
CA ARG A 249 13.52 -22.00 1.43
C ARG A 249 13.84 -21.84 -0.06
N GLU A 250 14.89 -22.46 -0.53
CA GLU A 250 15.26 -22.47 -1.95
C GLU A 250 14.25 -23.22 -2.84
N ASN A 251 13.59 -24.25 -2.29
CA ASN A 251 12.80 -25.21 -3.06
C ASN A 251 11.43 -24.72 -3.52
N TYR A 252 10.99 -23.52 -3.17
CA TYR A 252 9.68 -23.02 -3.61
C TYR A 252 9.64 -22.63 -5.09
N PHE A 253 10.79 -22.52 -5.72
CA PHE A 253 10.94 -22.18 -7.12
C PHE A 253 11.85 -23.18 -7.81
N SER A 254 11.41 -24.45 -7.88
CA SER A 254 12.08 -25.42 -8.76
C SER A 254 11.85 -24.98 -10.21
N VAL A 255 12.92 -24.57 -10.81
CA VAL A 255 12.99 -23.86 -12.10
C VAL A 255 12.95 -24.80 -13.28
N SER A 256 12.52 -26.05 -13.09
CA SER A 256 12.47 -27.04 -14.15
C SER A 256 11.54 -26.72 -15.33
N SER A 257 10.74 -25.63 -15.22
CA SER A 257 9.84 -25.20 -16.29
C SER A 257 10.10 -23.80 -16.87
N PHE A 258 11.09 -23.09 -16.37
CA PHE A 258 11.32 -21.70 -16.77
C PHE A 258 12.73 -21.52 -17.34
N GLY A 259 13.00 -21.88 -18.56
CA GLY A 259 14.26 -21.61 -19.25
C GLY A 259 15.21 -20.57 -18.60
N ASP A 260 16.22 -20.09 -19.24
CA ASP A 260 17.28 -19.19 -18.71
C ASP A 260 16.85 -17.91 -17.93
N LYS A 261 15.54 -17.73 -17.66
CA LYS A 261 14.98 -16.57 -16.93
C LYS A 261 15.04 -16.65 -15.40
N VAL A 262 15.77 -17.61 -14.86
CA VAL A 262 16.04 -17.81 -13.42
C VAL A 262 16.70 -16.59 -12.75
N SER A 263 17.17 -15.63 -13.55
CA SER A 263 18.08 -14.59 -13.07
C SER A 263 17.45 -13.61 -12.08
N TYR A 264 16.13 -13.33 -12.13
CA TYR A 264 15.55 -12.24 -11.35
C TYR A 264 15.42 -12.54 -9.85
N PHE A 265 14.90 -13.71 -9.51
CA PHE A 265 14.83 -14.12 -8.10
C PHE A 265 16.21 -14.36 -7.49
N LYS A 266 17.14 -14.89 -8.30
CA LYS A 266 18.54 -15.04 -7.90
C LYS A 266 19.19 -13.67 -7.68
N VAL A 267 18.93 -12.68 -8.54
CA VAL A 267 19.42 -11.31 -8.39
C VAL A 267 18.81 -10.62 -7.17
N LEU A 268 17.49 -10.75 -6.93
CA LEU A 268 16.84 -10.19 -5.76
C LEU A 268 17.39 -10.83 -4.49
N TYR A 269 17.52 -12.15 -4.46
CA TYR A 269 18.11 -12.91 -3.37
C TYR A 269 19.56 -12.48 -3.11
N GLU A 270 20.39 -12.42 -4.15
CA GLU A 270 21.78 -11.97 -4.04
C GLU A 270 21.89 -10.50 -3.60
N THR A 271 20.96 -9.64 -4.04
CA THR A 271 20.94 -8.22 -3.64
C THR A 271 20.57 -8.07 -2.18
N LEU A 272 19.51 -8.74 -1.72
CA LEU A 272 19.12 -8.77 -0.31
C LEU A 272 20.23 -9.37 0.55
N PHE A 273 20.80 -10.49 0.10
CA PHE A 273 21.87 -11.17 0.79
C PHE A 273 23.16 -10.32 0.87
N ARG A 274 23.51 -9.60 -0.20
CA ARG A 274 24.64 -8.65 -0.19
C ARG A 274 24.40 -7.49 0.78
N LYS A 275 23.19 -6.93 0.80
CA LYS A 275 22.83 -5.88 1.77
C LYS A 275 22.94 -6.38 3.21
N PHE A 276 22.39 -7.54 3.51
CA PHE A 276 22.55 -8.16 4.84
C PHE A 276 24.02 -8.44 5.17
N LYS A 277 24.80 -8.92 4.22
CA LYS A 277 26.22 -9.21 4.39
C LYS A 277 27.05 -7.95 4.63
N SER A 278 26.73 -6.84 3.97
CA SER A 278 27.39 -5.55 4.17
C SER A 278 27.11 -4.91 5.53
N CYS A 279 25.96 -5.23 6.13
CA CYS A 279 25.58 -4.75 7.46
C CYS A 279 26.07 -5.65 8.60
N SER A 280 26.66 -6.81 8.31
CA SER A 280 27.10 -7.77 9.29
C SER A 280 28.63 -7.93 9.29
N THR A 281 29.22 -7.82 10.48
CA THR A 281 30.62 -8.25 10.71
C THR A 281 30.71 -9.78 10.92
N MET A 282 29.67 -10.53 10.56
CA MET A 282 29.58 -11.96 10.82
C MET A 282 30.28 -12.81 9.74
N SER A 283 31.00 -13.83 10.19
CA SER A 283 31.44 -14.94 9.34
C SER A 283 30.21 -15.81 9.02
N TRP A 284 29.92 -15.98 7.75
CA TRP A 284 28.93 -16.92 7.26
C TRP A 284 29.54 -18.32 7.26
N ARG A 285 28.79 -19.29 7.75
CA ARG A 285 29.11 -20.70 7.52
C ARG A 285 28.18 -21.17 6.43
N ASP A 286 28.75 -21.75 5.38
CA ASP A 286 28.06 -22.44 4.29
C ASP A 286 27.20 -23.59 4.81
#